data_c2986043a0aa964e623f32c42137815a
#
_entry.id   c2986043a0aa964e623f32c42137815a
#
_cell.length_a   1.000
_cell.length_b   1.000
_cell.length_c   1.000
_cell.angle_alpha   90.00
_cell.angle_beta   90.00
_cell.angle_gamma   90.00
#
_symmetry.space_group_name_H-M   'P 1'
#
loop_
_entity.id
_entity.type
_entity.pdbx_description
1 polymer ?
#
loop_
_entity_poly.entity_id
_entity_poly.type
_entity_poly.pdbx_seq_one_letter_code
_entity_poly.pdbx_strand_id
1 'polypeptide(L)'
;MGTPTALRKTRAVLTGTSFADNTTGAITAQMVRQFTESGMGGYATICAKAGTPASQAVASGATATIDWNAGSTGADAVDDTGTVSSTTVGTDADFANDRIRIYDKGFFMVNLGVSFVQTGTDTVIWTFRIATQDTGGSVVYPGYDAAVQKVAATLDNMASASGIIDTTGHTTYTDVLAQVKNGHGSSSENFQMHYGQLSVFRVG
;
A
#
# COMPACT_ATOMS: atom_id res chain seq x y z
N MET A 1 -13.94 -4.31 -31.88
CA MET A 1 -13.16 -5.28 -31.08
C MET A 1 -13.57 -5.04 -29.64
N GLY A 2 -14.27 -5.99 -29.00
CA GLY A 2 -14.63 -5.86 -27.60
C GLY A 2 -13.37 -5.99 -26.73
N THR A 3 -13.20 -5.07 -25.80
CA THR A 3 -12.13 -5.15 -24.79
C THR A 3 -12.30 -6.47 -24.04
N PRO A 4 -11.29 -7.33 -23.96
CA PRO A 4 -11.40 -8.56 -23.19
C PRO A 4 -11.58 -8.21 -21.72
N THR A 5 -12.69 -8.59 -21.14
CA THR A 5 -12.93 -8.47 -19.71
C THR A 5 -12.07 -9.50 -19.00
N ALA A 6 -11.00 -9.05 -18.41
CA ALA A 6 -10.09 -9.87 -17.65
C ALA A 6 -10.72 -10.22 -16.30
N LEU A 7 -11.11 -11.47 -16.13
CA LEU A 7 -11.64 -11.99 -14.89
C LEU A 7 -10.49 -12.61 -14.08
N ARG A 8 -9.95 -11.86 -13.14
CA ARG A 8 -9.01 -12.43 -12.16
C ARG A 8 -9.73 -13.46 -11.31
N LYS A 9 -9.09 -14.58 -11.11
CA LYS A 9 -9.62 -15.69 -10.31
C LYS A 9 -8.62 -16.07 -9.22
N THR A 10 -9.13 -16.52 -8.09
CA THR A 10 -8.27 -17.09 -7.05
C THR A 10 -7.61 -18.37 -7.54
N ARG A 11 -6.45 -18.73 -6.98
CA ARG A 11 -5.75 -19.97 -7.29
C ARG A 11 -6.67 -21.20 -7.18
N ALA A 12 -7.51 -21.25 -6.13
CA ALA A 12 -8.45 -22.34 -5.94
C ALA A 12 -9.48 -22.46 -7.08
N VAL A 13 -9.99 -21.32 -7.58
CA VAL A 13 -10.91 -21.32 -8.72
C VAL A 13 -10.20 -21.71 -10.01
N LEU A 14 -8.95 -21.26 -10.21
CA LEU A 14 -8.17 -21.64 -11.38
C LEU A 14 -7.89 -23.15 -11.40
N THR A 15 -7.42 -23.73 -10.30
CA THR A 15 -7.07 -25.14 -10.22
C THR A 15 -8.30 -26.04 -10.12
N GLY A 16 -9.36 -25.62 -9.44
CA GLY A 16 -10.55 -26.44 -9.23
C GLY A 16 -11.60 -26.39 -10.35
N THR A 17 -11.68 -25.28 -11.08
CA THR A 17 -12.75 -25.06 -12.07
C THR A 17 -12.23 -24.77 -13.47
N SER A 18 -11.17 -23.94 -13.59
CA SER A 18 -10.66 -23.51 -14.90
C SER A 18 -9.63 -24.50 -15.47
N PHE A 19 -8.87 -25.16 -14.59
CA PHE A 19 -7.86 -26.15 -14.92
C PHE A 19 -8.11 -27.48 -14.18
N ALA A 20 -9.36 -27.76 -13.78
CA ALA A 20 -9.73 -29.11 -13.34
C ALA A 20 -9.30 -30.10 -14.41
N ASP A 21 -8.79 -31.23 -13.97
CA ASP A 21 -8.18 -32.28 -14.80
C ASP A 21 -8.89 -32.42 -16.16
N ASN A 22 -8.23 -31.93 -17.20
CA ASN A 22 -8.88 -31.63 -18.46
C ASN A 22 -8.94 -32.91 -19.31
N THR A 23 -9.84 -33.79 -18.98
CA THR A 23 -10.08 -35.02 -19.73
C THR A 23 -10.62 -34.77 -21.16
N THR A 24 -11.04 -33.55 -21.47
CA THR A 24 -11.59 -33.17 -22.79
C THR A 24 -10.64 -32.34 -23.65
N GLY A 25 -9.47 -31.95 -23.15
CA GLY A 25 -8.44 -31.26 -23.92
C GLY A 25 -8.72 -29.79 -24.29
N ALA A 26 -9.74 -29.15 -23.70
CA ALA A 26 -10.16 -27.81 -24.09
C ALA A 26 -9.63 -26.69 -23.19
N ILE A 27 -8.32 -26.46 -23.15
CA ILE A 27 -7.80 -25.22 -22.58
C ILE A 27 -8.09 -24.09 -23.59
N THR A 28 -9.01 -23.21 -23.24
CA THR A 28 -9.36 -22.08 -24.11
C THR A 28 -8.36 -20.94 -23.95
N ALA A 29 -8.21 -20.11 -24.99
CA ALA A 29 -7.41 -18.88 -24.90
C ALA A 29 -7.86 -17.93 -23.77
N GLN A 30 -9.16 -17.99 -23.40
CA GLN A 30 -9.68 -17.25 -22.26
C GLN A 30 -9.15 -17.77 -20.92
N MET A 31 -9.09 -19.11 -20.76
CA MET A 31 -8.52 -19.73 -19.54
C MET A 31 -7.05 -19.38 -19.36
N VAL A 32 -6.27 -19.39 -20.45
CA VAL A 32 -4.86 -19.00 -20.42
C VAL A 32 -4.71 -17.53 -20.02
N ARG A 33 -5.51 -16.64 -20.61
CA ARG A 33 -5.50 -15.21 -20.21
C ARG A 33 -5.85 -15.03 -18.74
N GLN A 34 -6.91 -15.66 -18.26
CA GLN A 34 -7.32 -15.60 -16.85
C GLN A 34 -6.23 -16.11 -15.90
N PHE A 35 -5.53 -17.17 -16.29
CA PHE A 35 -4.40 -17.69 -15.50
C PHE A 35 -3.27 -16.68 -15.46
N THR A 36 -2.86 -16.13 -16.60
CA THR A 36 -1.79 -15.15 -16.70
C THR A 36 -2.10 -13.90 -15.87
N GLU A 37 -3.31 -13.37 -16.02
CA GLU A 37 -3.76 -12.17 -15.29
C GLU A 37 -3.87 -12.41 -13.78
N SER A 38 -4.35 -13.59 -13.37
CA SER A 38 -4.44 -13.96 -11.95
C SER A 38 -3.06 -14.20 -11.32
N GLY A 39 -2.08 -14.64 -12.11
CA GLY A 39 -0.69 -14.87 -11.67
C GLY A 39 0.17 -13.62 -11.68
N MET A 40 -0.15 -12.63 -12.51
CA MET A 40 0.64 -11.40 -12.68
C MET A 40 -0.03 -10.16 -12.06
N GLY A 41 -1.24 -10.28 -11.56
CA GLY A 41 -1.99 -9.17 -11.00
C GLY A 41 -1.79 -8.97 -9.50
N GLY A 42 -2.28 -7.84 -8.98
CA GLY A 42 -2.24 -7.50 -7.57
C GLY A 42 -0.96 -6.75 -7.20
N TYR A 43 -0.65 -5.69 -7.93
CA TYR A 43 0.40 -4.75 -7.53
C TYR A 43 -0.11 -3.32 -7.56
N ALA A 44 0.36 -2.50 -6.62
CA ALA A 44 0.25 -1.07 -6.68
C ALA A 44 1.44 -0.42 -5.97
N THR A 45 1.80 0.76 -6.42
CA THR A 45 2.87 1.54 -5.83
C THR A 45 2.49 3.02 -5.84
N ILE A 46 2.67 3.68 -4.71
CA ILE A 46 2.67 5.13 -4.58
C ILE A 46 4.12 5.55 -4.32
N CYS A 47 4.64 6.42 -5.17
CA CYS A 47 5.93 7.06 -4.97
C CYS A 47 5.74 8.57 -4.91
N ALA A 48 6.28 9.22 -3.91
CA ALA A 48 6.32 10.66 -3.81
C ALA A 48 7.75 11.16 -3.70
N LYS A 49 8.08 12.18 -4.49
CA LYS A 49 9.34 12.91 -4.40
C LYS A 49 9.00 14.37 -4.21
N ALA A 50 9.32 14.91 -3.06
CA ALA A 50 9.09 16.32 -2.80
C ALA A 50 10.21 17.18 -3.43
N GLY A 51 9.84 18.07 -4.33
CA GLY A 51 10.74 19.09 -4.83
C GLY A 51 10.96 20.19 -3.78
N THR A 52 9.89 20.54 -3.06
CA THR A 52 9.92 21.40 -1.89
C THR A 52 9.06 20.69 -0.83
N PRO A 53 9.67 19.90 0.07
CA PRO A 53 8.94 19.14 1.06
C PRO A 53 8.06 20.03 1.93
N ALA A 54 6.77 19.75 2.04
CA ALA A 54 5.92 20.36 3.03
C ALA A 54 6.11 19.68 4.39
N SER A 55 6.00 20.46 5.44
CA SER A 55 6.04 19.92 6.81
C SER A 55 4.70 19.31 7.16
N GLN A 56 4.73 18.08 7.64
CA GLN A 56 3.58 17.45 8.28
C GLN A 56 3.77 17.46 9.78
N ALA A 57 2.83 18.07 10.50
CA ALA A 57 2.83 18.11 11.97
C ALA A 57 2.19 16.84 12.53
N VAL A 58 2.84 16.25 13.54
CA VAL A 58 2.30 15.11 14.30
C VAL A 58 2.32 15.45 15.78
N ALA A 59 1.14 15.47 16.40
CA ALA A 59 1.01 15.77 17.81
C ALA A 59 1.77 14.76 18.68
N SER A 60 2.17 15.18 19.90
CA SER A 60 2.84 14.33 20.88
C SER A 60 2.10 12.99 21.08
N GLY A 61 2.81 11.90 20.95
CA GLY A 61 2.28 10.55 21.12
C GLY A 61 1.28 10.11 20.04
N ALA A 62 0.87 11.01 19.13
CA ALA A 62 -0.11 10.72 18.10
C ALA A 62 0.49 9.97 16.91
N THR A 63 -0.43 9.36 16.12
CA THR A 63 -0.13 8.76 14.83
C THR A 63 -0.91 9.51 13.74
N ALA A 64 -0.25 9.78 12.64
CA ALA A 64 -0.86 10.40 11.46
C ALA A 64 -0.60 9.54 10.22
N THR A 65 -1.51 9.55 9.26
CA THR A 65 -1.25 9.00 7.92
C THR A 65 -0.27 9.92 7.21
N ILE A 66 0.68 9.34 6.49
CA ILE A 66 1.64 10.11 5.70
C ILE A 66 0.89 10.74 4.52
N ASP A 67 0.98 12.05 4.42
CA ASP A 67 0.44 12.82 3.31
C ASP A 67 1.42 12.75 2.12
N TRP A 68 1.08 11.93 1.14
CA TRP A 68 1.89 11.74 -0.07
C TRP A 68 1.84 12.95 -1.01
N ASN A 69 0.82 13.79 -0.86
CA ASN A 69 0.61 14.98 -1.67
C ASN A 69 1.37 16.20 -1.15
N ALA A 70 1.80 16.19 0.11
CA ALA A 70 2.41 17.35 0.76
C ALA A 70 3.72 17.78 0.07
N GLY A 71 3.66 18.86 -0.69
CA GLY A 71 4.82 19.44 -1.38
C GLY A 71 5.40 18.57 -2.51
N SER A 72 4.70 17.55 -2.93
CA SER A 72 5.14 16.66 -4.01
C SER A 72 5.12 17.37 -5.36
N THR A 73 6.24 17.30 -6.09
CA THR A 73 6.35 17.80 -7.48
C THR A 73 6.27 16.67 -8.50
N GLY A 74 6.19 15.44 -8.07
CA GLY A 74 6.06 14.26 -8.92
C GLY A 74 5.65 13.09 -8.06
N ALA A 75 4.42 12.69 -8.18
CA ALA A 75 3.92 11.46 -7.64
C ALA A 75 3.68 10.51 -8.81
N ASP A 76 4.28 9.35 -8.71
CA ASP A 76 3.97 8.26 -9.62
C ASP A 76 3.12 7.25 -8.86
N ALA A 77 1.90 7.08 -9.32
CA ALA A 77 1.04 5.99 -8.90
C ALA A 77 0.96 4.99 -10.05
N VAL A 78 1.28 3.75 -9.76
CA VAL A 78 1.13 2.64 -10.71
C VAL A 78 0.30 1.58 -10.03
N ASP A 79 -0.73 1.12 -10.71
CA ASP A 79 -1.64 0.11 -10.19
C ASP A 79 -2.15 -0.86 -11.27
N ASP A 80 -2.94 -1.80 -10.84
CA ASP A 80 -3.59 -2.76 -11.71
C ASP A 80 -5.12 -2.79 -11.52
N THR A 81 -5.68 -1.65 -11.11
CA THR A 81 -7.13 -1.50 -10.92
C THR A 81 -7.88 -1.78 -12.21
N GLY A 82 -8.97 -2.51 -12.08
CA GLY A 82 -9.86 -2.81 -13.18
C GLY A 82 -11.32 -2.92 -12.74
N THR A 83 -12.22 -3.03 -13.69
CA THR A 83 -13.65 -3.24 -13.44
C THR A 83 -14.14 -4.49 -14.14
N VAL A 84 -14.78 -5.38 -13.40
CA VAL A 84 -15.38 -6.60 -13.92
C VAL A 84 -16.86 -6.63 -13.55
N SER A 85 -17.72 -6.61 -14.55
CA SER A 85 -19.18 -6.64 -14.33
C SER A 85 -19.65 -5.65 -13.25
N SER A 86 -19.23 -4.39 -13.35
CA SER A 86 -19.45 -3.31 -12.36
C SER A 86 -18.77 -3.45 -11.00
N THR A 87 -17.94 -4.46 -10.80
CA THR A 87 -17.15 -4.64 -9.56
C THR A 87 -15.71 -4.22 -9.80
N THR A 88 -15.18 -3.37 -8.92
CA THR A 88 -13.76 -3.00 -8.95
C THR A 88 -12.91 -4.18 -8.47
N VAL A 89 -11.83 -4.46 -9.16
CA VAL A 89 -10.88 -5.54 -8.86
C VAL A 89 -9.45 -5.03 -8.93
N GLY A 90 -8.51 -5.79 -8.39
CA GLY A 90 -7.10 -5.44 -8.42
C GLY A 90 -6.68 -4.59 -7.22
N THR A 91 -5.66 -3.79 -7.43
CA THR A 91 -5.10 -2.87 -6.43
C THR A 91 -5.06 -1.46 -7.02
N ASP A 92 -5.51 -0.49 -6.27
CA ASP A 92 -5.67 0.92 -6.64
C ASP A 92 -4.68 1.78 -5.83
N ALA A 93 -3.81 2.49 -6.51
CA ALA A 93 -2.92 3.47 -5.91
C ALA A 93 -3.66 4.81 -5.77
N ASP A 94 -4.51 4.93 -4.75
CA ASP A 94 -5.32 6.11 -4.46
C ASP A 94 -4.47 7.20 -3.79
N PHE A 95 -3.66 7.86 -4.61
CA PHE A 95 -2.74 8.91 -4.18
C PHE A 95 -3.46 10.10 -3.53
N ALA A 96 -4.67 10.43 -3.99
CA ALA A 96 -5.44 11.55 -3.48
C ALA A 96 -5.93 11.32 -2.03
N ASN A 97 -6.03 10.09 -1.60
CA ASN A 97 -6.46 9.70 -0.26
C ASN A 97 -5.36 8.98 0.55
N ASP A 98 -4.09 9.11 0.13
CA ASP A 98 -2.90 8.63 0.86
C ASP A 98 -2.93 7.14 1.20
N ARG A 99 -3.38 6.29 0.25
CA ARG A 99 -3.54 4.86 0.48
C ARG A 99 -3.37 4.03 -0.78
N ILE A 100 -3.12 2.75 -0.57
CA ILE A 100 -3.33 1.73 -1.60
C ILE A 100 -4.54 0.91 -1.21
N ARG A 101 -5.51 0.78 -2.11
CA ARG A 101 -6.74 0.03 -1.89
C ARG A 101 -6.67 -1.31 -2.62
N ILE A 102 -6.86 -2.40 -1.89
CA ILE A 102 -6.82 -3.76 -2.41
C ILE A 102 -8.24 -4.30 -2.46
N TYR A 103 -8.75 -4.57 -3.67
CA TYR A 103 -10.06 -5.17 -3.89
C TYR A 103 -10.00 -6.69 -3.98
N ASP A 104 -8.83 -7.23 -4.28
CA ASP A 104 -8.63 -8.67 -4.39
C ASP A 104 -8.41 -9.32 -3.02
N LYS A 105 -8.89 -10.55 -2.86
CA LYS A 105 -8.61 -11.36 -1.69
C LYS A 105 -7.33 -12.16 -1.87
N GLY A 106 -6.51 -12.24 -0.83
CA GLY A 106 -5.26 -12.98 -0.87
C GLY A 106 -4.23 -12.49 0.14
N PHE A 107 -3.00 -12.89 -0.08
CA PHE A 107 -1.85 -12.43 0.69
C PHE A 107 -1.03 -11.46 -0.15
N PHE A 108 -0.66 -10.34 0.46
CA PHE A 108 0.09 -9.29 -0.21
C PHE A 108 1.33 -8.92 0.61
N MET A 109 2.49 -8.90 -0.04
CA MET A 109 3.68 -8.27 0.52
C MET A 109 3.52 -6.76 0.42
N VAL A 110 3.78 -6.07 1.52
CA VAL A 110 3.77 -4.61 1.60
C VAL A 110 5.15 -4.11 1.98
N ASN A 111 5.61 -3.09 1.28
CA ASN A 111 6.87 -2.41 1.57
C ASN A 111 6.64 -0.91 1.71
N LEU A 112 7.17 -0.33 2.76
CA LEU A 112 7.21 1.10 3.04
C LEU A 112 8.66 1.54 3.13
N GLY A 113 9.05 2.56 2.35
CA GLY A 113 10.31 3.25 2.47
C GLY A 113 10.09 4.75 2.53
N VAL A 114 10.73 5.44 3.47
CA VAL A 114 10.61 6.90 3.64
C VAL A 114 11.98 7.49 3.91
N SER A 115 12.33 8.54 3.18
CA SER A 115 13.43 9.46 3.49
C SER A 115 12.85 10.76 4.00
N PHE A 116 13.29 11.21 5.16
CA PHE A 116 12.70 12.37 5.82
C PHE A 116 13.70 13.18 6.63
N VAL A 117 13.36 14.43 6.87
CA VAL A 117 14.04 15.34 7.79
C VAL A 117 13.06 15.78 8.86
N GLN A 118 13.48 15.79 10.11
CA GLN A 118 12.78 16.48 11.19
C GLN A 118 13.12 17.98 11.15
N THR A 119 12.12 18.83 11.29
CA THR A 119 12.33 20.30 11.28
C THR A 119 12.35 20.92 12.67
N GLY A 120 11.99 20.17 13.72
CA GLY A 120 12.07 20.59 15.12
C GLY A 120 13.46 20.41 15.72
N THR A 121 13.64 20.93 16.93
CA THR A 121 14.91 20.90 17.69
C THR A 121 14.98 19.76 18.70
N ASP A 122 13.87 19.14 19.02
CA ASP A 122 13.77 18.12 20.06
C ASP A 122 14.22 16.75 19.56
N THR A 123 14.68 15.92 20.48
CA THR A 123 14.95 14.51 20.17
C THR A 123 13.65 13.75 20.09
N VAL A 124 13.37 13.14 18.96
CA VAL A 124 12.13 12.40 18.69
C VAL A 124 12.44 10.99 18.22
N ILE A 125 11.66 10.03 18.68
CA ILE A 125 11.59 8.71 18.04
C ILE A 125 10.42 8.75 17.07
N TRP A 126 10.72 8.77 15.79
CA TRP A 126 9.75 8.60 14.74
C TRP A 126 9.53 7.11 14.45
N THR A 127 8.29 6.66 14.53
CA THR A 127 7.95 5.28 14.15
C THR A 127 7.12 5.32 12.89
N PHE A 128 7.67 4.82 11.80
CA PHE A 128 6.97 4.60 10.55
C PHE A 128 6.39 3.19 10.53
N ARG A 129 5.14 3.06 10.10
CA ARG A 129 4.43 1.79 10.17
C ARG A 129 3.49 1.59 9.00
N ILE A 130 3.21 0.33 8.71
CA ILE A 130 2.16 -0.10 7.82
C ILE A 130 0.91 -0.36 8.65
N ALA A 131 -0.21 0.21 8.22
CA ALA A 131 -1.52 -0.03 8.81
C ALA A 131 -2.49 -0.52 7.74
N THR A 132 -3.50 -1.25 8.15
CA THR A 132 -4.57 -1.73 7.26
C THR A 132 -5.93 -1.32 7.80
N GLN A 133 -6.89 -1.13 6.90
CA GLN A 133 -8.27 -0.82 7.25
C GLN A 133 -9.20 -1.51 6.26
N ASP A 134 -9.99 -2.46 6.73
CA ASP A 134 -11.04 -3.08 5.92
C ASP A 134 -12.24 -2.15 5.78
N THR A 135 -13.06 -2.40 4.79
CA THR A 135 -14.30 -1.67 4.53
C THR A 135 -15.16 -1.55 5.78
N GLY A 136 -15.36 -0.32 6.29
CA GLY A 136 -16.13 -0.04 7.50
C GLY A 136 -15.48 -0.48 8.81
N GLY A 137 -14.25 -1.00 8.77
CA GLY A 137 -13.50 -1.45 9.93
C GLY A 137 -12.65 -0.38 10.60
N SER A 138 -12.05 -0.74 11.71
CA SER A 138 -11.04 0.07 12.40
C SER A 138 -9.66 -0.13 11.76
N VAL A 139 -8.79 0.85 11.94
CA VAL A 139 -7.39 0.72 11.53
C VAL A 139 -6.69 -0.33 12.40
N VAL A 140 -6.02 -1.26 11.77
CA VAL A 140 -5.27 -2.35 12.41
C VAL A 140 -3.78 -2.19 12.12
N TYR A 141 -2.95 -2.50 13.10
CA TYR A 141 -1.50 -2.46 13.00
C TYR A 141 -0.95 -3.89 13.03
N PRO A 142 -0.53 -4.45 11.89
CA PRO A 142 -0.01 -5.82 11.84
C PRO A 142 1.38 -5.97 12.46
N GLY A 143 1.98 -4.90 13.02
CA GLY A 143 3.27 -4.95 13.70
C GLY A 143 4.48 -4.71 12.79
N TYR A 144 4.28 -4.18 11.60
CA TYR A 144 5.36 -3.84 10.67
C TYR A 144 5.80 -2.38 10.87
N ASP A 145 6.70 -2.17 11.82
CA ASP A 145 7.17 -0.87 12.25
C ASP A 145 8.66 -0.69 11.99
N ALA A 146 9.07 0.55 11.69
CA ALA A 146 10.45 0.99 11.68
C ALA A 146 10.59 2.22 12.58
N ALA A 147 11.39 2.14 13.62
CA ALA A 147 11.66 3.26 14.53
C ALA A 147 13.00 3.91 14.21
N VAL A 148 13.01 5.23 14.09
CA VAL A 148 14.21 6.03 13.86
C VAL A 148 14.29 7.09 14.93
N GLN A 149 15.32 7.03 15.76
CA GLN A 149 15.60 8.11 16.72
C GLN A 149 16.31 9.26 16.02
N LYS A 150 15.75 10.44 16.15
CA LYS A 150 16.31 11.66 15.59
C LYS A 150 16.71 12.64 16.68
N VAL A 151 17.93 13.10 16.59
CA VAL A 151 18.47 14.19 17.42
C VAL A 151 18.68 15.38 16.50
N ALA A 152 17.82 16.39 16.62
CA ALA A 152 17.86 17.69 15.95
C ALA A 152 17.97 17.71 14.40
N ALA A 153 17.42 18.77 13.84
CA ALA A 153 17.26 19.03 12.41
C ALA A 153 18.54 18.94 11.60
N THR A 154 18.45 18.48 10.39
CA THR A 154 19.25 18.76 9.18
C THR A 154 19.78 17.58 8.39
N LEU A 155 19.73 16.35 8.88
CA LEU A 155 20.19 15.19 8.09
C LEU A 155 19.01 14.35 7.63
N ASP A 156 19.06 13.92 6.38
CA ASP A 156 18.13 12.92 5.86
C ASP A 156 18.25 11.62 6.65
N ASN A 157 17.10 11.07 7.03
CA ASN A 157 16.99 9.77 7.64
C ASN A 157 16.14 8.87 6.77
N MET A 158 16.39 7.61 6.90
CA MET A 158 15.61 6.58 6.20
C MET A 158 14.95 5.65 7.19
N ALA A 159 13.70 5.33 6.91
CA ALA A 159 12.95 4.29 7.59
C ALA A 159 12.38 3.34 6.56
N SER A 160 12.36 2.06 6.87
CA SER A 160 11.70 1.07 6.02
C SER A 160 11.01 0.01 6.87
N ALA A 161 9.82 -0.38 6.46
CA ALA A 161 9.05 -1.45 7.06
C ALA A 161 8.51 -2.36 5.95
N SER A 162 8.42 -3.65 6.22
CA SER A 162 7.83 -4.59 5.28
C SER A 162 7.11 -5.72 6.00
N GLY A 163 6.14 -6.31 5.34
CA GLY A 163 5.41 -7.44 5.90
C GLY A 163 4.41 -8.03 4.91
N ILE A 164 3.67 -9.03 5.37
CA ILE A 164 2.61 -9.68 4.61
C ILE A 164 1.29 -9.38 5.29
N ILE A 165 0.32 -8.88 4.51
CA ILE A 165 -1.04 -8.67 4.96
C ILE A 165 -1.97 -9.73 4.36
N ASP A 166 -3.00 -10.09 5.12
CA ASP A 166 -4.07 -11.00 4.71
C ASP A 166 -5.33 -10.18 4.43
N THR A 167 -5.80 -10.20 3.19
CA THR A 167 -7.00 -9.50 2.75
C THR A 167 -8.18 -10.45 2.52
N THR A 168 -8.08 -11.70 2.92
CA THR A 168 -9.16 -12.69 2.68
C THR A 168 -10.44 -12.38 3.42
N GLY A 169 -10.36 -11.65 4.54
CA GLY A 169 -11.48 -11.32 5.43
C GLY A 169 -12.32 -10.10 5.03
N HIS A 170 -11.84 -9.23 4.14
CA HIS A 170 -12.58 -8.02 3.79
C HIS A 170 -13.89 -8.30 3.03
N THR A 171 -14.86 -7.39 3.13
CA THR A 171 -16.12 -7.50 2.39
C THR A 171 -16.04 -6.88 1.00
N THR A 172 -15.40 -5.73 0.86
CA THR A 172 -15.27 -5.01 -0.41
C THR A 172 -13.81 -4.70 -0.75
N TYR A 173 -13.03 -4.21 0.21
CA TYR A 173 -11.61 -3.86 0.03
C TYR A 173 -10.89 -3.81 1.37
N THR A 174 -9.55 -3.85 1.30
CA THR A 174 -8.63 -3.47 2.39
C THR A 174 -7.80 -2.28 1.94
N ASP A 175 -7.81 -1.19 2.70
CA ASP A 175 -6.90 -0.06 2.52
C ASP A 175 -5.58 -0.34 3.23
N VAL A 176 -4.47 -0.03 2.57
CA VAL A 176 -3.12 -0.06 3.12
C VAL A 176 -2.64 1.37 3.26
N LEU A 177 -2.27 1.74 4.48
CA LEU A 177 -1.89 3.08 4.87
C LEU A 177 -0.43 3.09 5.35
N ALA A 178 0.32 4.08 4.94
CA ALA A 178 1.58 4.42 5.58
C ALA A 178 1.32 5.43 6.68
N GLN A 179 1.80 5.14 7.89
CA GLN A 179 1.60 6.03 9.03
C GLN A 179 2.91 6.35 9.72
N VAL A 180 2.93 7.51 10.37
CA VAL A 180 4.03 7.98 11.20
C VAL A 180 3.52 8.32 12.59
N LYS A 181 4.26 7.88 13.61
CA LYS A 181 3.98 8.21 15.02
C LYS A 181 5.09 9.10 15.57
N ASN A 182 4.69 10.17 16.22
CA ASN A 182 5.58 10.99 17.03
C ASN A 182 5.72 10.36 18.43
N GLY A 183 6.91 9.89 18.75
CA GLY A 183 7.23 9.31 20.06
C GLY A 183 7.68 10.33 21.11
N HIS A 184 7.62 11.64 20.84
CA HIS A 184 7.94 12.67 21.83
C HIS A 184 6.86 12.75 22.93
N GLY A 185 7.27 12.89 24.16
CA GLY A 185 6.37 12.81 25.32
C GLY A 185 5.47 14.04 25.54
N SER A 186 5.83 15.22 25.01
CA SER A 186 5.15 16.48 25.32
C SER A 186 4.99 17.46 24.17
N SER A 187 5.73 17.30 23.07
CA SER A 187 5.75 18.28 21.96
C SER A 187 5.18 17.70 20.67
N SER A 188 4.40 18.51 19.96
CA SER A 188 4.11 18.28 18.55
C SER A 188 5.36 18.51 17.73
N GLU A 189 5.66 17.61 16.84
CA GLU A 189 6.84 17.67 16.00
C GLU A 189 6.50 17.59 14.52
N ASN A 190 7.38 18.14 13.70
CA ASN A 190 7.20 18.15 12.26
C ASN A 190 8.26 17.30 11.58
N PHE A 191 7.86 16.58 10.54
CA PHE A 191 8.77 15.98 9.58
C PHE A 191 8.47 16.45 8.17
N GLN A 192 9.48 16.42 7.33
CA GLN A 192 9.39 16.67 5.90
C GLN A 192 9.83 15.43 5.16
N MET A 193 8.98 14.87 4.34
CA MET A 193 9.28 13.69 3.52
C MET A 193 9.97 14.17 2.23
N HIS A 194 11.21 13.76 2.01
CA HIS A 194 11.95 14.04 0.78
C HIS A 194 11.66 13.01 -0.30
N TYR A 195 11.52 11.77 0.10
CA TYR A 195 11.15 10.66 -0.76
C TYR A 195 10.33 9.65 0.04
N GLY A 196 9.34 9.08 -0.58
CA GLY A 196 8.55 8.02 0.02
C GLY A 196 8.05 7.04 -1.03
N GLN A 197 7.92 5.79 -0.61
CA GLN A 197 7.33 4.74 -1.42
C GLN A 197 6.51 3.80 -0.54
N LEU A 198 5.28 3.54 -0.96
CA LEU A 198 4.43 2.46 -0.45
C LEU A 198 4.11 1.54 -1.62
N SER A 199 4.38 0.25 -1.47
CA SER A 199 4.15 -0.73 -2.53
C SER A 199 3.47 -1.95 -1.98
N VAL A 200 2.58 -2.55 -2.76
CA VAL A 200 1.96 -3.85 -2.50
C VAL A 200 2.16 -4.77 -3.68
N PHE A 201 2.37 -6.06 -3.39
CA PHE A 201 2.52 -7.12 -4.39
C PHE A 201 1.82 -8.36 -3.90
N ARG A 202 0.99 -8.96 -4.73
CA ARG A 202 0.34 -10.22 -4.41
C ARG A 202 1.34 -11.36 -4.34
N VAL A 203 1.27 -12.19 -3.29
CA VAL A 203 2.17 -13.34 -3.08
C VAL A 203 1.42 -14.67 -2.95
N GLY A 204 0.09 -14.64 -2.90
CA GLY A 204 -0.72 -15.86 -2.82
C GLY A 204 -2.22 -15.65 -2.95
#